data_42e16d0592914c61270c5a2202bce306
#
_entry.id   42e16d0592914c61270c5a2202bce306
#
_cell.length_a   1.000
_cell.length_b   1.000
_cell.length_c   1.000
_cell.angle_alpha   90.00
_cell.angle_beta   90.00
_cell.angle_gamma   90.00
#
_symmetry.space_group_name_H-M   'P 1'
#
loop_
_entity.id
_entity.type
_entity.pdbx_description
1 polymer ?
#
loop_
_entity_poly.entity_id
_entity_poly.type
_entity_poly.pdbx_seq_one_letter_code
_entity_poly.pdbx_strand_id
1 'polypeptide(L)'
;MPVTYAEKRNRVFHKSATAREYLRMKKTRIVIAGGSFAGLYAAKYLDKHLARRPDIEVTLIARENFILFTPMLHEVAAGDLAPGDIVNPLRRILRHVNVIEADVQDVDLSARKVRCVHGFEHGELEFEFDHLLLALGSETNFFDNAGIRDWAVTMKNLSDATLLRNRMAAFLEEATLERDAAIRRQWLTFVIAGGGFAGTETAGAVNDFVRETAKFYPRLGDEEIRVVVIHPGEYLLPELGEGLGRYAEGKLRERKVEVIKGARVASYDGWVVTLSTGISIPAATLVWTAGVKPSPVVAGLSCPKEKGRIAANEYLQVPGFPGLWTAGDCAAVPDIRARAARTFFPPTAQHGMREALMAAKNIERTILGQPLQPFRYRTMGMLASIGHHTGVASFFGFKFSGFIAWWMWRSVYLAKLPRLVKKLRVMIAWTLDLLFGRDIEQMITLRDVEELTERWTRIRTERKRLNAA
;
A
#
# COMPACT_ATOMS: atom_id res chain seq x y z
N MET A 1 -2.61 -59.72 -38.98
CA MET A 1 -1.72 -60.25 -37.91
C MET A 1 -1.97 -59.43 -36.65
N PRO A 2 -2.32 -60.06 -35.53
CA PRO A 2 -2.56 -59.30 -34.27
C PRO A 2 -1.24 -58.90 -33.64
N VAL A 3 -1.12 -57.60 -33.30
CA VAL A 3 0.00 -57.00 -32.58
C VAL A 3 0.15 -57.68 -31.26
N THR A 4 1.31 -58.26 -30.96
CA THR A 4 1.59 -59.04 -29.76
C THR A 4 1.56 -58.18 -28.49
N TYR A 5 1.19 -58.81 -27.38
CA TYR A 5 1.07 -58.22 -26.04
C TYR A 5 2.36 -57.51 -25.58
N ALA A 6 3.52 -57.90 -26.11
CA ALA A 6 4.82 -57.29 -25.87
C ALA A 6 5.00 -55.90 -26.48
N GLU A 7 4.43 -55.65 -27.68
CA GLU A 7 4.50 -54.34 -28.34
C GLU A 7 3.60 -53.31 -27.70
N LYS A 8 2.46 -53.72 -27.13
CA LYS A 8 1.60 -52.82 -26.32
C LYS A 8 2.28 -52.44 -25.00
N ARG A 9 3.03 -53.32 -24.38
CA ARG A 9 3.77 -53.08 -23.15
C ARG A 9 4.93 -52.10 -23.37
N ASN A 10 5.67 -52.18 -24.48
CA ASN A 10 6.74 -51.27 -24.84
C ASN A 10 6.21 -49.87 -25.18
N ARG A 11 5.04 -49.72 -25.81
CA ARG A 11 4.42 -48.39 -26.06
C ARG A 11 3.95 -47.68 -24.77
N VAL A 12 3.51 -48.45 -23.75
CA VAL A 12 3.13 -47.88 -22.44
C VAL A 12 4.37 -47.51 -21.63
N PHE A 13 5.48 -48.28 -21.72
CA PHE A 13 6.74 -47.97 -21.06
C PHE A 13 7.47 -46.75 -21.71
N HIS A 14 7.42 -46.59 -23.04
CA HIS A 14 7.96 -45.42 -23.71
C HIS A 14 7.17 -44.12 -23.39
N LYS A 15 5.82 -44.19 -23.25
CA LYS A 15 5.02 -43.06 -22.78
C LYS A 15 5.29 -42.74 -21.31
N SER A 16 5.63 -43.70 -20.46
CA SER A 16 5.97 -43.44 -19.06
C SER A 16 7.41 -42.89 -18.88
N ALA A 17 8.34 -43.26 -19.75
CA ALA A 17 9.70 -42.72 -19.76
C ALA A 17 9.70 -41.25 -20.20
N THR A 18 8.98 -40.90 -21.28
CA THR A 18 8.82 -39.50 -21.71
C THR A 18 8.06 -38.66 -20.69
N ALA A 19 7.07 -39.20 -19.97
CA ALA A 19 6.41 -38.49 -18.89
C ALA A 19 7.32 -38.31 -17.68
N ARG A 20 8.22 -39.25 -17.35
CA ARG A 20 9.23 -39.11 -16.30
C ARG A 20 10.40 -38.21 -16.71
N GLU A 21 10.77 -38.13 -17.98
CA GLU A 21 11.73 -37.17 -18.52
C GLU A 21 11.16 -35.74 -18.54
N TYR A 22 9.87 -35.60 -18.87
CA TYR A 22 9.15 -34.31 -18.76
C TYR A 22 9.09 -33.79 -17.31
N LEU A 23 9.00 -34.68 -16.32
CA LEU A 23 9.05 -34.33 -14.88
C LEU A 23 10.49 -33.99 -14.41
N ARG A 24 11.53 -34.19 -15.23
CA ARG A 24 12.92 -33.84 -14.95
C ARG A 24 13.40 -32.56 -15.65
N MET A 25 12.59 -31.91 -16.47
CA MET A 25 12.97 -30.61 -17.04
C MET A 25 13.12 -29.59 -15.92
N LYS A 26 14.32 -29.08 -15.74
CA LYS A 26 14.61 -28.01 -14.77
C LYS A 26 13.76 -26.80 -15.14
N LYS A 27 12.72 -26.54 -14.35
CA LYS A 27 11.83 -25.39 -14.56
C LYS A 27 12.61 -24.09 -14.34
N THR A 28 12.36 -23.11 -15.18
CA THR A 28 12.78 -21.72 -14.92
C THR A 28 11.87 -21.14 -13.84
N ARG A 29 12.45 -20.77 -12.70
CA ARG A 29 11.74 -20.26 -11.53
C ARG A 29 11.78 -18.74 -11.50
N ILE A 30 10.62 -18.12 -11.59
CA ILE A 30 10.42 -16.68 -11.49
C ILE A 30 9.77 -16.39 -10.14
N VAL A 31 10.46 -15.69 -9.26
CA VAL A 31 9.94 -15.27 -7.97
C VAL A 31 9.67 -13.76 -8.00
N ILE A 32 8.49 -13.36 -7.52
CA ILE A 32 8.10 -11.95 -7.34
C ILE A 32 7.95 -11.74 -5.85
N ALA A 33 8.80 -10.90 -5.26
CA ALA A 33 8.77 -10.54 -3.85
C ALA A 33 7.98 -9.24 -3.64
N GLY A 34 6.76 -9.37 -3.09
CA GLY A 34 5.83 -8.27 -2.82
C GLY A 34 4.56 -8.32 -3.68
N GLY A 35 3.38 -8.33 -3.03
CA GLY A 35 2.06 -8.53 -3.65
C GLY A 35 1.24 -7.24 -3.88
N SER A 36 1.83 -6.05 -3.70
CA SER A 36 1.15 -4.77 -3.92
C SER A 36 1.15 -4.38 -5.42
N PHE A 37 1.00 -3.10 -5.74
CA PHE A 37 0.82 -2.64 -7.14
C PHE A 37 1.88 -3.18 -8.09
N ALA A 38 3.16 -3.01 -7.80
CA ALA A 38 4.23 -3.46 -8.68
C ALA A 38 4.19 -4.99 -8.86
N GLY A 39 4.25 -5.76 -7.77
CA GLY A 39 4.26 -7.22 -7.87
C GLY A 39 3.02 -7.81 -8.52
N LEU A 40 1.82 -7.31 -8.19
CA LEU A 40 0.59 -7.78 -8.82
C LEU A 40 0.58 -7.56 -10.34
N TYR A 41 1.01 -6.36 -10.82
CA TYR A 41 0.97 -6.08 -12.27
C TYR A 41 2.01 -6.88 -13.04
N ALA A 42 3.19 -7.16 -12.45
CA ALA A 42 4.13 -8.12 -12.99
C ALA A 42 3.55 -9.53 -13.01
N ALA A 43 2.99 -9.99 -11.90
CA ALA A 43 2.36 -11.31 -11.78
C ALA A 43 1.23 -11.49 -12.79
N LYS A 44 0.36 -10.49 -12.98
CA LYS A 44 -0.71 -10.54 -14.01
C LYS A 44 -0.19 -10.70 -15.42
N TYR A 45 0.92 -10.03 -15.75
CA TYR A 45 1.54 -10.21 -17.05
C TYR A 45 2.08 -11.64 -17.20
N LEU A 46 2.83 -12.11 -16.23
CA LEU A 46 3.44 -13.45 -16.26
C LEU A 46 2.38 -14.57 -16.18
N ASP A 47 1.29 -14.38 -15.45
CA ASP A 47 0.14 -15.30 -15.40
C ASP A 47 -0.46 -15.56 -16.79
N LYS A 48 -0.54 -14.51 -17.59
CA LYS A 48 -1.11 -14.57 -18.94
C LYS A 48 -0.12 -15.15 -19.98
N HIS A 49 1.16 -14.82 -19.85
CA HIS A 49 2.15 -15.05 -20.92
C HIS A 49 3.07 -16.24 -20.66
N LEU A 50 3.46 -16.51 -19.41
CA LEU A 50 4.46 -17.51 -19.06
C LEU A 50 3.99 -18.61 -18.12
N ALA A 51 3.15 -18.31 -17.13
CA ALA A 51 2.81 -19.23 -16.06
C ALA A 51 2.03 -20.48 -16.49
N ARG A 52 1.55 -20.53 -17.75
CA ARG A 52 0.91 -21.72 -18.35
C ARG A 52 1.91 -22.69 -18.98
N ARG A 53 3.16 -22.27 -19.16
CA ARG A 53 4.18 -23.11 -19.75
C ARG A 53 4.68 -24.15 -18.71
N PRO A 54 4.82 -25.42 -19.09
CA PRO A 54 5.21 -26.49 -18.17
C PRO A 54 6.66 -26.36 -17.67
N ASP A 55 7.51 -25.68 -18.44
CA ASP A 55 8.91 -25.41 -18.17
C ASP A 55 9.16 -24.14 -17.33
N ILE A 56 8.09 -23.42 -16.92
CA ILE A 56 8.17 -22.18 -16.14
C ILE A 56 7.33 -22.32 -14.87
N GLU A 57 7.87 -21.87 -13.78
CA GLU A 57 7.17 -21.70 -12.51
C GLU A 57 7.21 -20.24 -12.08
N VAL A 58 6.05 -19.64 -11.81
CA VAL A 58 5.94 -18.26 -11.34
C VAL A 58 5.34 -18.26 -9.95
N THR A 59 6.06 -17.70 -8.99
CA THR A 59 5.64 -17.56 -7.59
C THR A 59 5.57 -16.10 -7.20
N LEU A 60 4.43 -15.67 -6.65
CA LEU A 60 4.24 -14.37 -6.01
C LEU A 60 4.22 -14.56 -4.49
N ILE A 61 5.16 -13.93 -3.80
CA ILE A 61 5.22 -13.90 -2.34
C ILE A 61 4.63 -12.56 -1.88
N ALA A 62 3.61 -12.59 -1.05
CA ALA A 62 2.90 -11.42 -0.58
C ALA A 62 2.56 -11.56 0.91
N ARG A 63 2.76 -10.49 1.69
CA ARG A 63 2.41 -10.45 3.11
C ARG A 63 0.92 -10.67 3.34
N GLU A 64 0.09 -10.13 2.45
CA GLU A 64 -1.36 -10.24 2.49
C GLU A 64 -1.87 -11.09 1.32
N ASN A 65 -2.95 -11.84 1.51
CA ASN A 65 -3.59 -12.63 0.44
C ASN A 65 -4.41 -11.79 -0.55
N PHE A 66 -4.37 -10.46 -0.40
CA PHE A 66 -5.07 -9.49 -1.24
C PHE A 66 -4.17 -8.31 -1.63
N ILE A 67 -4.54 -7.61 -2.68
CA ILE A 67 -4.04 -6.24 -2.93
C ILE A 67 -4.99 -5.23 -2.30
N LEU A 68 -4.42 -4.31 -1.53
CA LEU A 68 -5.08 -3.12 -1.02
C LEU A 68 -5.00 -1.99 -2.05
N PHE A 69 -6.15 -1.40 -2.40
CA PHE A 69 -6.18 -0.23 -3.29
C PHE A 69 -6.01 1.06 -2.46
N THR A 70 -4.76 1.30 -2.04
CA THR A 70 -4.39 2.37 -1.11
C THR A 70 -4.83 3.79 -1.49
N PRO A 71 -5.05 4.17 -2.78
CA PRO A 71 -5.57 5.49 -3.10
C PRO A 71 -6.95 5.81 -2.52
N MET A 72 -7.73 4.80 -2.11
CA MET A 72 -9.03 4.98 -1.47
C MET A 72 -9.00 4.70 0.04
N LEU A 73 -7.84 4.61 0.65
CA LEU A 73 -7.71 4.21 2.05
C LEU A 73 -8.29 5.26 3.01
N HIS A 74 -8.15 6.53 2.69
CA HIS A 74 -8.73 7.63 3.48
C HIS A 74 -10.27 7.60 3.46
N GLU A 75 -10.92 7.13 2.39
CA GLU A 75 -12.37 6.96 2.35
C GLU A 75 -12.86 5.83 3.28
N VAL A 76 -12.04 4.78 3.49
CA VAL A 76 -12.32 3.76 4.51
C VAL A 76 -12.20 4.35 5.92
N ALA A 77 -11.18 5.16 6.17
CA ALA A 77 -11.03 5.85 7.46
C ALA A 77 -12.18 6.83 7.73
N ALA A 78 -12.74 7.45 6.70
CA ALA A 78 -13.88 8.36 6.80
C ALA A 78 -15.25 7.66 6.79
N GLY A 79 -15.31 6.35 6.59
CA GLY A 79 -16.57 5.63 6.52
C GLY A 79 -17.30 5.67 5.17
N ASP A 80 -16.75 6.34 4.16
CA ASP A 80 -17.36 6.44 2.82
C ASP A 80 -17.34 5.08 2.09
N LEU A 81 -16.38 4.21 2.43
CA LEU A 81 -16.22 2.88 1.85
C LEU A 81 -16.00 1.83 2.93
N ALA A 82 -16.60 0.66 2.75
CA ALA A 82 -16.30 -0.49 3.59
C ALA A 82 -14.87 -1.02 3.31
N PRO A 83 -14.14 -1.53 4.32
CA PRO A 83 -12.81 -2.12 4.15
C PRO A 83 -12.75 -3.15 3.02
N GLY A 84 -13.81 -3.95 2.90
CA GLY A 84 -13.95 -4.96 1.86
C GLY A 84 -14.02 -4.43 0.43
N ASP A 85 -14.34 -3.16 0.20
CA ASP A 85 -14.53 -2.60 -1.14
C ASP A 85 -13.23 -2.29 -1.86
N ILE A 86 -12.19 -1.95 -1.12
CA ILE A 86 -10.87 -1.58 -1.67
C ILE A 86 -9.86 -2.73 -1.65
N VAL A 87 -10.22 -3.92 -1.13
CA VAL A 87 -9.36 -5.11 -1.17
C VAL A 87 -9.76 -6.07 -2.28
N ASN A 88 -8.77 -6.66 -2.93
CA ASN A 88 -8.98 -7.60 -4.02
C ASN A 88 -8.13 -8.86 -3.83
N PRO A 89 -8.73 -10.04 -3.57
CA PRO A 89 -7.99 -11.28 -3.34
C PRO A 89 -7.08 -11.66 -4.51
N LEU A 90 -5.78 -11.87 -4.23
CA LEU A 90 -4.77 -12.17 -5.25
C LEU A 90 -5.10 -13.45 -6.01
N ARG A 91 -5.51 -14.53 -5.31
CA ARG A 91 -5.87 -15.81 -5.93
C ARG A 91 -7.10 -15.75 -6.83
N ARG A 92 -7.91 -14.69 -6.75
CA ARG A 92 -9.02 -14.42 -7.68
C ARG A 92 -8.61 -13.66 -8.92
N ILE A 93 -7.44 -13.04 -8.90
CA ILE A 93 -6.88 -12.28 -10.02
C ILE A 93 -5.90 -13.15 -10.81
N LEU A 94 -5.08 -13.92 -10.08
CA LEU A 94 -4.02 -14.77 -10.63
C LEU A 94 -4.49 -16.23 -10.61
N ARG A 95 -4.41 -16.91 -11.77
CA ARG A 95 -4.93 -18.26 -11.92
C ARG A 95 -3.86 -19.35 -12.06
N HIS A 96 -2.70 -18.97 -12.59
CA HIS A 96 -1.59 -19.88 -12.91
C HIS A 96 -0.32 -19.53 -12.15
N VAL A 97 -0.27 -18.36 -11.52
CA VAL A 97 0.81 -17.97 -10.61
C VAL A 97 0.58 -18.61 -9.24
N ASN A 98 1.63 -19.20 -8.69
CA ASN A 98 1.63 -19.71 -7.33
C ASN A 98 1.67 -18.53 -6.34
N VAL A 99 0.58 -18.28 -5.61
CA VAL A 99 0.50 -17.18 -4.63
C VAL A 99 0.79 -17.73 -3.25
N ILE A 100 1.82 -17.21 -2.61
CA ILE A 100 2.24 -17.55 -1.25
C ILE A 100 2.00 -16.35 -0.34
N GLU A 101 1.21 -16.56 0.72
CA GLU A 101 1.03 -15.58 1.79
C GLU A 101 2.17 -15.76 2.81
N ALA A 102 3.17 -14.90 2.72
CA ALA A 102 4.34 -14.93 3.59
C ALA A 102 5.03 -13.57 3.61
N ASP A 103 5.76 -13.30 4.67
CA ASP A 103 6.60 -12.10 4.80
C ASP A 103 8.04 -12.43 4.43
N VAL A 104 8.57 -11.70 3.44
CA VAL A 104 9.96 -11.84 2.99
C VAL A 104 10.87 -11.27 4.07
N GLN A 105 11.76 -12.11 4.61
CA GLN A 105 12.69 -11.73 5.68
C GLN A 105 14.08 -11.42 5.14
N ASP A 106 14.51 -12.16 4.13
CA ASP A 106 15.86 -12.02 3.58
C ASP A 106 15.93 -12.54 2.15
N VAL A 107 16.94 -12.08 1.42
CA VAL A 107 17.28 -12.56 0.06
C VAL A 107 18.78 -12.80 -0.04
N ASP A 108 19.15 -14.05 -0.18
CA ASP A 108 20.52 -14.45 -0.49
C ASP A 108 20.73 -14.39 -2.00
N LEU A 109 21.41 -13.33 -2.44
CA LEU A 109 21.68 -13.10 -3.86
C LEU A 109 22.73 -14.08 -4.42
N SER A 110 23.63 -14.59 -3.59
CA SER A 110 24.68 -15.53 -3.99
C SER A 110 24.14 -16.95 -4.13
N ALA A 111 23.33 -17.41 -3.17
CA ALA A 111 22.64 -18.69 -3.22
C ALA A 111 21.39 -18.67 -4.08
N ARG A 112 20.95 -17.47 -4.54
CA ARG A 112 19.71 -17.24 -5.32
C ARG A 112 18.46 -17.77 -4.61
N LYS A 113 18.29 -17.37 -3.34
CA LYS A 113 17.22 -17.84 -2.48
C LYS A 113 16.50 -16.67 -1.81
N VAL A 114 15.17 -16.77 -1.69
CA VAL A 114 14.32 -15.87 -0.93
C VAL A 114 13.83 -16.61 0.31
N ARG A 115 14.10 -16.07 1.49
CA ARG A 115 13.64 -16.60 2.78
C ARG A 115 12.43 -15.83 3.26
N CYS A 116 11.41 -16.55 3.68
CA CYS A 116 10.13 -16.00 4.11
C CYS A 116 9.65 -16.67 5.39
N VAL A 117 8.79 -15.97 6.11
CA VAL A 117 8.08 -16.50 7.27
C VAL A 117 6.58 -16.45 7.00
N HIS A 118 5.87 -17.53 7.32
CA HIS A 118 4.42 -17.63 7.08
C HIS A 118 3.66 -18.11 8.32
N GLY A 119 2.37 -17.81 8.33
CA GLY A 119 1.43 -18.32 9.32
C GLY A 119 1.69 -17.83 10.75
N PHE A 120 0.86 -18.29 11.67
CA PHE A 120 0.89 -17.88 13.07
C PHE A 120 2.07 -18.44 13.86
N GLU A 121 2.66 -19.53 13.39
CA GLU A 121 3.78 -20.23 14.04
C GLU A 121 5.14 -19.76 13.52
N HIS A 122 5.16 -18.80 12.61
CA HIS A 122 6.37 -18.31 11.96
C HIS A 122 7.16 -19.42 11.24
N GLY A 123 6.43 -20.29 10.53
CA GLY A 123 7.06 -21.33 9.70
C GLY A 123 7.96 -20.71 8.64
N GLU A 124 9.16 -21.25 8.48
CA GLU A 124 10.12 -20.78 7.49
C GLU A 124 9.88 -21.42 6.14
N LEU A 125 9.98 -20.63 5.08
CA LEU A 125 9.92 -21.07 3.69
C LEU A 125 11.10 -20.51 2.93
N GLU A 126 11.64 -21.29 2.00
CA GLU A 126 12.72 -20.90 1.12
C GLU A 126 12.34 -21.14 -0.34
N PHE A 127 12.56 -20.15 -1.19
CA PHE A 127 12.28 -20.20 -2.63
C PHE A 127 13.56 -19.91 -3.41
N GLU A 128 13.99 -20.89 -4.19
CA GLU A 128 15.07 -20.67 -5.16
C GLU A 128 14.53 -19.95 -6.41
N PHE A 129 15.36 -19.15 -7.06
CA PHE A 129 14.96 -18.40 -8.26
C PHE A 129 16.03 -18.42 -9.36
N ASP A 130 15.57 -18.40 -10.60
CA ASP A 130 16.36 -18.06 -11.78
C ASP A 130 16.15 -16.58 -12.15
N HIS A 131 14.93 -16.05 -11.91
CA HIS A 131 14.62 -14.63 -11.96
C HIS A 131 13.93 -14.20 -10.68
N LEU A 132 14.36 -13.09 -10.09
CA LEU A 132 13.73 -12.47 -8.93
C LEU A 132 13.35 -11.03 -9.26
N LEU A 133 12.07 -10.69 -9.11
CA LEU A 133 11.58 -9.30 -9.13
C LEU A 133 11.35 -8.82 -7.70
N LEU A 134 12.17 -7.87 -7.25
CA LEU A 134 12.01 -7.18 -5.98
C LEU A 134 10.99 -6.05 -6.13
N ALA A 135 9.83 -6.21 -5.51
CA ALA A 135 8.70 -5.26 -5.49
C ALA A 135 8.21 -5.03 -4.06
N LEU A 136 9.14 -4.99 -3.09
CA LEU A 136 8.90 -4.97 -1.65
C LEU A 136 8.33 -3.64 -1.13
N GLY A 137 8.23 -2.62 -1.99
CA GLY A 137 7.64 -1.33 -1.64
C GLY A 137 8.46 -0.54 -0.64
N SER A 138 7.76 0.19 0.23
CA SER A 138 8.32 1.06 1.25
C SER A 138 7.56 0.91 2.57
N GLU A 139 8.23 1.23 3.67
CA GLU A 139 7.66 1.29 5.02
C GLU A 139 7.54 2.73 5.51
N THR A 140 6.76 2.93 6.58
CA THR A 140 6.69 4.23 7.26
C THR A 140 8.04 4.56 7.89
N ASN A 141 8.51 5.78 7.66
CA ASN A 141 9.69 6.32 8.31
C ASN A 141 9.28 7.18 9.50
N PHE A 142 9.63 6.74 10.68
CA PHE A 142 9.39 7.48 11.93
C PHE A 142 10.57 8.37 12.34
N PHE A 143 11.63 8.44 11.50
CA PHE A 143 12.86 9.22 11.76
C PHE A 143 13.44 8.94 13.15
N ASP A 144 13.47 7.65 13.51
CA ASP A 144 13.97 7.12 14.79
C ASP A 144 13.26 7.65 16.05
N ASN A 145 12.06 8.22 15.88
CA ASN A 145 11.25 8.69 17.00
C ASN A 145 10.36 7.56 17.54
N ALA A 146 10.72 7.02 18.71
CA ALA A 146 10.01 5.91 19.35
C ALA A 146 8.57 6.30 19.72
N GLY A 147 8.36 7.48 20.30
CA GLY A 147 7.03 7.94 20.70
C GLY A 147 6.07 8.07 19.52
N ILE A 148 6.54 8.58 18.38
CA ILE A 148 5.71 8.63 17.17
C ILE A 148 5.40 7.21 16.67
N ARG A 149 6.40 6.30 16.71
CA ARG A 149 6.21 4.90 16.28
C ARG A 149 5.17 4.17 17.13
N ASP A 150 5.20 4.39 18.43
CA ASP A 150 4.39 3.64 19.39
C ASP A 150 2.95 4.14 19.47
N TRP A 151 2.71 5.43 19.25
CA TRP A 151 1.42 6.07 19.51
C TRP A 151 0.69 6.61 18.26
N ALA A 152 1.41 6.93 17.18
CA ALA A 152 0.77 7.50 16.00
C ALA A 152 0.07 6.42 15.16
N VAL A 153 -1.05 6.80 14.54
CA VAL A 153 -1.71 5.98 13.51
C VAL A 153 -1.06 6.27 12.17
N THR A 154 -0.72 5.25 11.41
CA THR A 154 -0.24 5.41 10.04
C THR A 154 -1.41 5.31 9.02
N MET A 155 -1.14 5.54 7.73
CA MET A 155 -2.11 5.36 6.65
C MET A 155 -1.49 4.52 5.52
N LYS A 156 -1.03 3.31 5.86
CA LYS A 156 -0.34 2.41 4.94
C LYS A 156 -1.13 1.14 4.61
N ASN A 157 -1.88 0.64 5.57
CA ASN A 157 -2.61 -0.62 5.46
C ASN A 157 -4.07 -0.48 5.88
N LEU A 158 -4.86 -1.53 5.70
CA LEU A 158 -6.29 -1.52 6.01
C LEU A 158 -6.58 -1.37 7.50
N SER A 159 -5.72 -1.98 8.34
CA SER A 159 -5.84 -1.88 9.80
C SER A 159 -5.64 -0.46 10.29
N ASP A 160 -4.73 0.30 9.67
CA ASP A 160 -4.52 1.72 9.98
C ASP A 160 -5.79 2.54 9.78
N ALA A 161 -6.45 2.38 8.62
CA ALA A 161 -7.68 3.12 8.31
C ALA A 161 -8.83 2.73 9.25
N THR A 162 -8.96 1.44 9.56
CA THR A 162 -9.96 0.93 10.49
C THR A 162 -9.70 1.44 11.93
N LEU A 163 -8.42 1.43 12.35
CA LEU A 163 -8.02 1.96 13.66
C LEU A 163 -8.32 3.46 13.75
N LEU A 164 -8.02 4.24 12.71
CA LEU A 164 -8.30 5.67 12.70
C LEU A 164 -9.80 5.94 12.80
N ARG A 165 -10.64 5.24 12.03
CA ARG A 165 -12.10 5.34 12.10
C ARG A 165 -12.61 5.03 13.51
N ASN A 166 -12.21 3.88 14.07
CA ASN A 166 -12.63 3.48 15.40
C ASN A 166 -12.20 4.48 16.49
N ARG A 167 -10.97 5.02 16.38
CA ARG A 167 -10.44 6.04 17.30
C ARG A 167 -11.24 7.34 17.23
N MET A 168 -11.59 7.81 16.04
CA MET A 168 -12.41 9.00 15.86
C MET A 168 -13.79 8.83 16.50
N ALA A 169 -14.47 7.71 16.21
CA ALA A 169 -15.77 7.41 16.80
C ALA A 169 -15.70 7.28 18.33
N ALA A 170 -14.71 6.55 18.86
CA ALA A 170 -14.51 6.39 20.30
C ALA A 170 -14.30 7.75 21.01
N PHE A 171 -13.49 8.64 20.46
CA PHE A 171 -13.23 9.92 21.07
C PHE A 171 -14.42 10.89 21.02
N LEU A 172 -15.32 10.76 20.05
CA LEU A 172 -16.59 11.48 20.04
C LEU A 172 -17.53 10.98 21.17
N GLU A 173 -17.58 9.66 21.39
CA GLU A 173 -18.34 9.08 22.52
C GLU A 173 -17.78 9.55 23.87
N GLU A 174 -16.48 9.40 24.10
CA GLU A 174 -15.82 9.78 25.33
C GLU A 174 -15.95 11.30 25.60
N ALA A 175 -15.72 12.13 24.57
CA ALA A 175 -15.85 13.59 24.68
C ALA A 175 -17.25 14.04 25.11
N THR A 176 -18.29 13.29 24.73
CA THR A 176 -19.68 13.58 25.11
C THR A 176 -19.90 13.46 26.64
N LEU A 177 -19.16 12.56 27.29
CA LEU A 177 -19.26 12.29 28.73
C LEU A 177 -18.25 13.08 29.56
N GLU A 178 -17.16 13.56 28.95
CA GLU A 178 -16.10 14.30 29.64
C GLU A 178 -16.56 15.70 30.09
N ARG A 179 -16.28 16.03 31.34
CA ARG A 179 -16.63 17.33 31.93
C ARG A 179 -15.51 18.34 31.87
N ASP A 180 -14.26 17.87 31.89
CA ASP A 180 -13.09 18.73 31.73
C ASP A 180 -12.95 19.18 30.28
N ALA A 181 -13.11 20.46 30.04
CA ALA A 181 -13.05 21.05 28.71
C ALA A 181 -11.66 20.91 28.05
N ALA A 182 -10.58 20.86 28.83
CA ALA A 182 -9.24 20.69 28.30
C ALA A 182 -9.00 19.24 27.81
N ILE A 183 -9.44 18.26 28.59
CA ILE A 183 -9.39 16.83 28.22
C ILE A 183 -10.28 16.59 27.01
N ARG A 184 -11.52 17.09 27.04
CA ARG A 184 -12.46 16.97 25.92
C ARG A 184 -11.87 17.54 24.62
N ARG A 185 -11.30 18.73 24.68
CA ARG A 185 -10.63 19.36 23.53
C ARG A 185 -9.45 18.55 23.02
N GLN A 186 -8.69 17.94 23.91
CA GLN A 186 -7.55 17.06 23.55
C GLN A 186 -8.03 15.83 22.77
N TRP A 187 -9.13 15.18 23.17
CA TRP A 187 -9.72 14.05 22.47
C TRP A 187 -10.29 14.43 21.09
N LEU A 188 -10.85 15.65 20.97
CA LEU A 188 -11.41 16.18 19.73
C LEU A 188 -10.35 16.88 18.84
N THR A 189 -9.06 16.78 19.18
CA THR A 189 -7.96 17.31 18.37
C THR A 189 -7.29 16.18 17.59
N PHE A 190 -7.30 16.30 16.27
CA PHE A 190 -6.73 15.35 15.32
C PHE A 190 -5.60 16.02 14.55
N VAL A 191 -4.37 15.55 14.73
CA VAL A 191 -3.18 16.11 14.08
C VAL A 191 -2.74 15.18 12.95
N ILE A 192 -2.54 15.72 11.76
CA ILE A 192 -2.04 15.01 10.59
C ILE A 192 -0.63 15.53 10.27
N ALA A 193 0.38 14.67 10.41
CA ALA A 193 1.76 14.98 10.07
C ALA A 193 2.04 14.63 8.60
N GLY A 194 2.31 15.64 7.78
CA GLY A 194 2.61 15.52 6.36
C GLY A 194 1.52 16.12 5.46
N GLY A 195 1.91 17.04 4.60
CA GLY A 195 1.02 17.72 3.64
C GLY A 195 1.17 17.24 2.19
N GLY A 196 1.65 16.00 1.99
CA GLY A 196 1.60 15.32 0.69
C GLY A 196 0.20 14.75 0.40
N PHE A 197 0.07 13.90 -0.64
CA PHE A 197 -1.21 13.31 -1.03
C PHE A 197 -1.92 12.61 0.13
N ALA A 198 -1.29 11.63 0.76
CA ALA A 198 -1.91 10.86 1.83
C ALA A 198 -2.38 11.74 3.00
N GLY A 199 -1.55 12.71 3.44
CA GLY A 199 -1.92 13.58 4.56
C GLY A 199 -3.02 14.57 4.23
N THR A 200 -2.99 15.17 3.04
CA THR A 200 -4.02 16.12 2.60
C THR A 200 -5.38 15.43 2.41
N GLU A 201 -5.40 14.24 1.79
CA GLU A 201 -6.62 13.44 1.62
C GLU A 201 -7.15 12.95 2.97
N THR A 202 -6.27 12.48 3.85
CA THR A 202 -6.66 12.06 5.21
C THR A 202 -7.21 13.24 6.03
N ALA A 203 -6.61 14.41 5.93
CA ALA A 203 -7.10 15.59 6.65
C ALA A 203 -8.52 15.99 6.22
N GLY A 204 -8.80 15.97 4.93
CA GLY A 204 -10.15 16.20 4.41
C GLY A 204 -11.14 15.14 4.90
N ALA A 205 -10.77 13.88 4.83
CA ALA A 205 -11.59 12.75 5.23
C ALA A 205 -11.88 12.74 6.75
N VAL A 206 -10.86 12.95 7.58
CA VAL A 206 -11.00 13.07 9.05
C VAL A 206 -11.91 14.23 9.41
N ASN A 207 -11.67 15.40 8.82
CA ASN A 207 -12.47 16.59 9.11
C ASN A 207 -13.95 16.38 8.76
N ASP A 208 -14.24 15.76 7.63
CA ASP A 208 -15.60 15.47 7.21
C ASP A 208 -16.27 14.47 8.17
N PHE A 209 -15.59 13.35 8.48
CA PHE A 209 -16.11 12.34 9.39
C PHE A 209 -16.44 12.93 10.77
N VAL A 210 -15.46 13.59 11.42
CA VAL A 210 -15.66 14.04 12.80
C VAL A 210 -16.72 15.13 12.92
N ARG A 211 -16.82 16.07 11.95
CA ARG A 211 -17.81 17.13 11.98
C ARG A 211 -19.21 16.66 11.59
N GLU A 212 -19.32 15.75 10.65
CA GLU A 212 -20.61 15.17 10.28
C GLU A 212 -21.15 14.29 11.40
N THR A 213 -20.28 13.46 11.99
CA THR A 213 -20.65 12.59 13.12
C THR A 213 -21.01 13.39 14.37
N ALA A 214 -20.29 14.47 14.67
CA ALA A 214 -20.55 15.31 15.85
C ALA A 214 -21.97 15.91 15.89
N LYS A 215 -22.64 16.06 14.74
CA LYS A 215 -24.02 16.52 14.68
C LYS A 215 -25.01 15.60 15.42
N PHE A 216 -24.66 14.35 15.62
CA PHE A 216 -25.45 13.37 16.38
C PHE A 216 -25.15 13.41 17.89
N TYR A 217 -24.19 14.24 18.33
CA TYR A 217 -23.81 14.42 19.74
C TYR A 217 -24.16 15.83 20.23
N PRO A 218 -25.36 16.03 20.80
CA PRO A 218 -25.86 17.38 21.15
C PRO A 218 -25.01 18.16 22.16
N ARG A 219 -24.11 17.48 22.86
CA ARG A 219 -23.21 18.08 23.86
C ARG A 219 -21.88 18.55 23.27
N LEU A 220 -21.60 18.22 22.02
CA LEU A 220 -20.34 18.60 21.34
C LEU A 220 -20.58 19.81 20.44
N GLY A 221 -19.80 20.87 20.65
CA GLY A 221 -19.79 22.02 19.77
C GLY A 221 -18.83 21.81 18.61
N ASP A 222 -19.19 22.25 17.41
CA ASP A 222 -18.31 22.19 16.23
C ASP A 222 -16.99 22.95 16.43
N GLU A 223 -16.98 23.95 17.30
CA GLU A 223 -15.80 24.74 17.69
C GLU A 223 -14.83 23.98 18.60
N GLU A 224 -15.25 22.90 19.24
CA GLU A 224 -14.38 22.05 20.06
C GLU A 224 -13.54 21.09 19.18
N ILE A 225 -14.01 20.80 17.97
CA ILE A 225 -13.34 19.92 17.03
C ILE A 225 -12.20 20.66 16.34
N ARG A 226 -11.03 20.10 16.42
CA ARG A 226 -9.82 20.66 15.84
C ARG A 226 -9.10 19.64 14.94
N VAL A 227 -8.93 19.97 13.67
CA VAL A 227 -8.13 19.18 12.73
C VAL A 227 -6.97 20.02 12.25
N VAL A 228 -5.74 19.51 12.41
CA VAL A 228 -4.50 20.27 12.15
C VAL A 228 -3.60 19.48 11.20
N VAL A 229 -3.20 20.10 10.09
CA VAL A 229 -2.18 19.57 9.19
C VAL A 229 -0.84 20.26 9.48
N ILE A 230 0.22 19.48 9.70
CA ILE A 230 1.57 19.99 9.91
C ILE A 230 2.42 19.61 8.70
N HIS A 231 3.03 20.63 8.07
CA HIS A 231 3.82 20.44 6.84
C HIS A 231 5.10 21.28 6.87
N PRO A 232 6.27 20.69 6.57
CA PRO A 232 7.53 21.46 6.56
C PRO A 232 7.69 22.41 5.38
N GLY A 233 6.94 22.19 4.29
CA GLY A 233 7.00 23.03 3.09
C GLY A 233 6.11 24.27 3.17
N GLU A 234 6.21 25.13 2.16
CA GLU A 234 5.45 26.37 2.07
C GLU A 234 4.01 26.20 1.57
N TYR A 235 3.71 25.09 0.91
CA TYR A 235 2.37 24.76 0.41
C TYR A 235 2.15 23.24 0.43
N LEU A 236 0.90 22.81 0.49
CA LEU A 236 0.50 21.42 0.45
C LEU A 236 0.69 20.82 -0.95
N LEU A 237 0.73 19.50 -1.07
CA LEU A 237 0.81 18.77 -2.35
C LEU A 237 1.93 19.29 -3.26
N PRO A 238 3.19 19.28 -2.80
CA PRO A 238 4.30 19.89 -3.54
C PRO A 238 4.46 19.32 -4.96
N GLU A 239 4.08 18.08 -5.18
CA GLU A 239 4.13 17.41 -6.48
C GLU A 239 3.15 17.99 -7.50
N LEU A 240 2.07 18.68 -7.07
CA LEU A 240 1.10 19.38 -7.91
C LEU A 240 1.48 20.84 -8.19
N GLY A 241 2.50 21.33 -7.49
CA GLY A 241 3.00 22.70 -7.58
C GLY A 241 2.19 23.71 -6.77
N GLU A 242 2.75 24.89 -6.61
CA GLU A 242 2.28 25.93 -5.70
C GLU A 242 0.80 26.31 -5.88
N GLY A 243 0.35 26.54 -7.11
CA GLY A 243 -1.02 27.00 -7.37
C GLY A 243 -2.10 26.04 -6.88
N LEU A 244 -1.97 24.73 -7.16
CA LEU A 244 -2.91 23.72 -6.66
C LEU A 244 -2.72 23.44 -5.17
N GLY A 245 -1.47 23.52 -4.67
CA GLY A 245 -1.18 23.37 -3.25
C GLY A 245 -1.81 24.47 -2.40
N ARG A 246 -1.70 25.74 -2.82
CA ARG A 246 -2.36 26.87 -2.14
C ARG A 246 -3.89 26.80 -2.25
N TYR A 247 -4.43 26.35 -3.39
CA TYR A 247 -5.86 26.09 -3.52
C TYR A 247 -6.32 25.02 -2.52
N ALA A 248 -5.61 23.90 -2.42
CA ALA A 248 -5.92 22.84 -1.47
C ALA A 248 -5.90 23.34 -0.01
N GLU A 249 -4.88 24.12 0.35
CA GLU A 249 -4.78 24.78 1.67
C GLU A 249 -5.98 25.67 1.94
N GLY A 250 -6.33 26.53 0.98
CA GLY A 250 -7.50 27.42 1.10
C GLY A 250 -8.79 26.65 1.36
N LYS A 251 -9.03 25.56 0.61
CA LYS A 251 -10.21 24.72 0.78
C LYS A 251 -10.26 23.97 2.11
N LEU A 252 -9.12 23.51 2.61
CA LEU A 252 -9.05 22.91 3.96
C LEU A 252 -9.35 23.98 5.03
N ARG A 253 -8.81 25.19 4.91
CA ARG A 253 -9.08 26.31 5.85
C ARG A 253 -10.55 26.75 5.83
N GLU A 254 -11.18 26.85 4.66
CA GLU A 254 -12.63 27.13 4.53
C GLU A 254 -13.47 26.08 5.28
N ARG A 255 -12.96 24.84 5.41
CA ARG A 255 -13.58 23.74 6.13
C ARG A 255 -13.12 23.63 7.59
N LYS A 256 -12.50 24.68 8.14
CA LYS A 256 -12.00 24.78 9.52
C LYS A 256 -10.84 23.81 9.84
N VAL A 257 -10.07 23.35 8.84
CA VAL A 257 -8.82 22.64 9.05
C VAL A 257 -7.69 23.65 9.22
N GLU A 258 -6.95 23.55 10.31
CA GLU A 258 -5.76 24.36 10.53
C GLU A 258 -4.58 23.81 9.71
N VAL A 259 -3.79 24.69 9.11
CA VAL A 259 -2.58 24.29 8.38
C VAL A 259 -1.39 25.04 8.95
N ILE A 260 -0.46 24.32 9.58
CA ILE A 260 0.79 24.82 10.14
C ILE A 260 1.92 24.44 9.17
N LYS A 261 2.53 25.43 8.57
CA LYS A 261 3.63 25.30 7.61
C LYS A 261 4.97 25.65 8.22
N GLY A 262 6.07 25.21 7.57
CA GLY A 262 7.42 25.45 8.04
C GLY A 262 7.79 24.68 9.30
N ALA A 263 6.95 23.75 9.74
CA ALA A 263 7.13 22.97 10.95
C ALA A 263 7.07 21.46 10.69
N ARG A 264 7.74 20.70 11.54
CA ARG A 264 7.67 19.23 11.62
C ARG A 264 7.20 18.81 12.99
N VAL A 265 6.60 17.64 13.09
CA VAL A 265 6.38 17.00 14.39
C VAL A 265 7.73 16.51 14.89
N ALA A 266 8.13 16.96 16.07
CA ALA A 266 9.38 16.59 16.73
C ALA A 266 9.20 15.40 17.67
N SER A 267 8.07 15.33 18.39
CA SER A 267 7.75 14.19 19.27
C SER A 267 6.25 14.05 19.48
N TYR A 268 5.85 12.87 19.94
CA TYR A 268 4.49 12.54 20.37
C TYR A 268 4.54 11.48 21.46
N ASP A 269 3.85 11.72 22.55
CA ASP A 269 3.81 10.83 23.72
C ASP A 269 2.46 10.10 23.91
N GLY A 270 1.57 10.20 22.90
CA GLY A 270 0.20 9.69 22.95
C GLY A 270 -0.84 10.76 23.25
N TRP A 271 -0.43 11.90 23.84
CA TRP A 271 -1.31 12.95 24.30
C TRP A 271 -0.93 14.36 23.85
N VAL A 272 0.34 14.60 23.58
CA VAL A 272 0.85 15.90 23.16
C VAL A 272 1.77 15.77 21.97
N VAL A 273 1.43 16.49 20.91
CA VAL A 273 2.28 16.63 19.72
C VAL A 273 3.17 17.86 19.91
N THR A 274 4.48 17.68 19.95
CA THR A 274 5.46 18.78 19.98
C THR A 274 6.04 19.02 18.60
N LEU A 275 6.05 20.28 18.17
CA LEU A 275 6.60 20.70 16.89
C LEU A 275 8.07 21.08 16.98
N SER A 276 8.77 21.07 15.84
CA SER A 276 10.16 21.54 15.72
C SER A 276 10.35 23.02 16.06
N THR A 277 9.28 23.79 16.12
CA THR A 277 9.24 25.19 16.54
C THR A 277 9.08 25.37 18.05
N GLY A 278 8.96 24.30 18.83
CA GLY A 278 8.70 24.32 20.27
C GLY A 278 7.21 24.42 20.65
N ILE A 279 6.31 24.61 19.68
CA ILE A 279 4.86 24.62 19.94
C ILE A 279 4.40 23.22 20.32
N SER A 280 3.60 23.12 21.40
CA SER A 280 2.95 21.88 21.82
C SER A 280 1.44 21.94 21.58
N ILE A 281 0.89 20.88 21.00
CA ILE A 281 -0.53 20.73 20.67
C ILE A 281 -1.07 19.53 21.47
N PRO A 282 -1.91 19.74 22.50
CA PRO A 282 -2.63 18.64 23.13
C PRO A 282 -3.54 17.95 22.10
N ALA A 283 -3.30 16.67 21.84
CA ALA A 283 -4.03 15.87 20.86
C ALA A 283 -3.89 14.39 21.18
N ALA A 284 -5.02 13.70 21.29
CA ALA A 284 -5.05 12.25 21.52
C ALA A 284 -4.90 11.45 20.23
N THR A 285 -4.90 12.12 19.05
CA THR A 285 -4.72 11.46 17.76
C THR A 285 -3.65 12.18 16.94
N LEU A 286 -2.59 11.45 16.61
CA LEU A 286 -1.62 11.83 15.58
C LEU A 286 -1.69 10.83 14.43
N VAL A 287 -1.97 11.31 13.23
CA VAL A 287 -1.88 10.52 11.99
C VAL A 287 -0.55 10.81 11.30
N TRP A 288 0.27 9.79 11.12
CA TRP A 288 1.61 9.95 10.57
C TRP A 288 1.68 9.57 9.09
N THR A 289 1.83 10.56 8.23
CA THR A 289 2.01 10.42 6.77
C THR A 289 3.30 11.08 6.27
N ALA A 290 4.21 11.44 7.18
CA ALA A 290 5.33 12.36 6.91
C ALA A 290 6.58 11.71 6.30
N GLY A 291 6.55 10.46 5.91
CA GLY A 291 7.71 9.89 5.24
C GLY A 291 7.65 8.39 5.05
N VAL A 292 8.42 7.94 4.06
CA VAL A 292 8.60 6.52 3.75
C VAL A 292 10.09 6.20 3.62
N LYS A 293 10.45 4.96 3.90
CA LYS A 293 11.80 4.40 3.68
C LYS A 293 11.66 3.02 3.04
N PRO A 294 12.69 2.53 2.32
CA PRO A 294 12.72 1.16 1.85
C PRO A 294 12.61 0.17 3.01
N SER A 295 12.06 -1.03 2.75
CA SER A 295 11.94 -2.06 3.76
C SER A 295 13.32 -2.49 4.31
N PRO A 296 13.41 -3.04 5.54
CA PRO A 296 14.65 -3.55 6.13
C PRO A 296 15.33 -4.59 5.24
N VAL A 297 14.56 -5.44 4.55
CA VAL A 297 15.08 -6.42 3.59
C VAL A 297 15.86 -5.71 2.49
N VAL A 298 15.30 -4.65 1.91
CA VAL A 298 15.98 -3.85 0.87
C VAL A 298 17.24 -3.17 1.44
N ALA A 299 17.16 -2.67 2.67
CA ALA A 299 18.31 -2.05 3.33
C ALA A 299 19.48 -3.05 3.51
N GLY A 300 19.18 -4.30 3.87
CA GLY A 300 20.16 -5.37 4.09
C GLY A 300 20.78 -5.96 2.82
N LEU A 301 20.17 -5.77 1.63
CA LEU A 301 20.70 -6.36 0.38
C LEU A 301 22.06 -5.81 0.00
N SER A 302 23.00 -6.70 -0.38
CA SER A 302 24.33 -6.35 -0.89
C SER A 302 24.30 -6.11 -2.40
N CYS A 303 23.52 -5.09 -2.84
CA CYS A 303 23.42 -4.68 -4.24
C CYS A 303 23.51 -3.14 -4.35
N PRO A 304 23.74 -2.59 -5.56
CA PRO A 304 23.81 -1.14 -5.77
C PRO A 304 22.52 -0.44 -5.32
N LYS A 305 22.66 0.69 -4.62
CA LYS A 305 21.54 1.50 -4.12
C LYS A 305 21.71 2.97 -4.44
N GLU A 306 20.59 3.65 -4.65
CA GLU A 306 20.50 5.10 -4.80
C GLU A 306 19.46 5.64 -3.79
N LYS A 307 19.92 6.48 -2.87
CA LYS A 307 19.09 7.02 -1.78
C LYS A 307 18.33 5.92 -1.01
N GLY A 308 19.01 4.78 -0.73
CA GLY A 308 18.47 3.63 -0.02
C GLY A 308 17.57 2.70 -0.86
N ARG A 309 17.20 3.07 -2.08
CA ARG A 309 16.44 2.23 -3.01
C ARG A 309 17.39 1.41 -3.89
N ILE A 310 16.97 0.25 -4.35
CA ILE A 310 17.76 -0.63 -5.23
C ILE A 310 17.96 0.08 -6.57
N ALA A 311 19.20 0.26 -7.00
CA ALA A 311 19.51 0.86 -8.29
C ALA A 311 19.11 -0.07 -9.43
N ALA A 312 18.33 0.45 -10.38
CA ALA A 312 17.97 -0.23 -11.61
C ALA A 312 18.69 0.42 -12.81
N ASN A 313 18.95 -0.35 -13.86
CA ASN A 313 19.25 0.21 -15.17
C ASN A 313 17.93 0.57 -15.91
N GLU A 314 18.07 1.08 -17.13
CA GLU A 314 16.91 1.43 -17.96
C GLU A 314 16.01 0.25 -18.35
N TYR A 315 16.47 -0.99 -18.19
CA TYR A 315 15.71 -2.22 -18.43
C TYR A 315 15.09 -2.80 -17.17
N LEU A 316 15.24 -2.14 -16.01
CA LEU A 316 14.76 -2.55 -14.69
C LEU A 316 15.55 -3.74 -14.09
N GLN A 317 16.73 -4.04 -14.63
CA GLN A 317 17.67 -4.97 -14.03
C GLN A 317 18.52 -4.28 -12.95
N VAL A 318 18.94 -5.04 -11.96
CA VAL A 318 19.93 -4.59 -10.98
C VAL A 318 21.34 -4.80 -11.58
N PRO A 319 22.14 -3.75 -11.78
CA PRO A 319 23.47 -3.86 -12.38
C PRO A 319 24.38 -4.82 -11.60
N GLY A 320 25.06 -5.72 -12.32
CA GLY A 320 25.96 -6.72 -11.73
C GLY A 320 25.26 -7.99 -11.22
N PHE A 321 23.92 -8.08 -11.29
CA PHE A 321 23.15 -9.24 -10.79
C PHE A 321 22.22 -9.81 -11.87
N PRO A 322 22.72 -10.71 -12.74
CA PRO A 322 21.90 -11.33 -13.78
C PRO A 322 20.68 -12.05 -13.19
N GLY A 323 19.49 -11.80 -13.76
CA GLY A 323 18.23 -12.37 -13.26
C GLY A 323 17.61 -11.65 -12.07
N LEU A 324 18.24 -10.57 -11.55
CA LEU A 324 17.66 -9.72 -10.51
C LEU A 324 17.05 -8.47 -11.12
N TRP A 325 15.81 -8.21 -10.77
CA TRP A 325 14.98 -7.11 -11.26
C TRP A 325 14.39 -6.33 -10.10
N THR A 326 14.06 -5.06 -10.31
CA THR A 326 13.41 -4.26 -9.26
C THR A 326 12.41 -3.28 -9.85
N ALA A 327 11.33 -2.99 -9.10
CA ALA A 327 10.28 -2.04 -9.50
C ALA A 327 9.51 -1.50 -8.30
N GLY A 328 8.88 -0.34 -8.46
CA GLY A 328 8.07 0.33 -7.45
C GLY A 328 8.90 1.07 -6.40
N ASP A 329 8.31 1.30 -5.21
CA ASP A 329 8.89 2.21 -4.21
C ASP A 329 10.29 1.79 -3.71
N CYS A 330 10.60 0.50 -3.77
CA CYS A 330 11.94 -0.02 -3.39
C CYS A 330 13.01 0.18 -4.48
N ALA A 331 12.62 0.59 -5.70
CA ALA A 331 13.51 0.75 -6.85
C ALA A 331 13.87 2.21 -7.13
N ALA A 332 15.11 2.47 -7.49
CA ALA A 332 15.57 3.72 -8.09
C ALA A 332 15.69 3.53 -9.61
N VAL A 333 14.59 3.75 -10.32
CA VAL A 333 14.50 3.58 -11.77
C VAL A 333 14.85 4.89 -12.46
N PRO A 334 15.88 4.91 -13.37
CA PRO A 334 16.30 6.14 -14.02
C PRO A 334 15.26 6.65 -15.03
N ASP A 335 14.96 7.93 -15.00
CA ASP A 335 14.23 8.58 -16.08
C ASP A 335 15.18 8.99 -17.21
N ILE A 336 15.34 8.11 -18.19
CA ILE A 336 16.22 8.33 -19.36
C ILE A 336 15.75 9.47 -20.29
N ARG A 337 14.60 10.07 -20.02
CA ARG A 337 14.06 11.22 -20.76
C ARG A 337 14.31 12.54 -20.06
N ALA A 338 14.71 12.50 -18.80
CA ALA A 338 15.02 13.70 -18.03
C ALA A 338 16.28 14.39 -18.57
N ARG A 339 16.26 15.72 -18.61
CA ARG A 339 17.43 16.52 -19.04
C ARG A 339 18.55 16.52 -18.01
N ALA A 340 18.19 16.42 -16.72
CA ALA A 340 19.16 16.40 -15.65
C ALA A 340 19.70 14.97 -15.43
N ALA A 341 21.00 14.83 -15.28
CA ALA A 341 21.64 13.56 -14.96
C ALA A 341 21.14 13.02 -13.61
N ARG A 342 21.08 11.69 -13.48
CA ARG A 342 20.63 10.99 -12.25
C ARG A 342 19.25 11.39 -11.75
N THR A 343 18.32 11.64 -12.66
CA THR A 343 16.89 11.79 -12.34
C THR A 343 16.23 10.41 -12.28
N PHE A 344 15.46 10.16 -11.22
CA PHE A 344 14.75 8.89 -11.01
C PHE A 344 13.24 9.14 -10.96
N PHE A 345 12.48 8.16 -11.40
CA PHE A 345 11.03 8.20 -11.24
C PHE A 345 10.62 8.25 -9.76
N PRO A 346 9.56 9.01 -9.43
CA PRO A 346 9.05 9.08 -8.06
C PRO A 346 8.39 7.75 -7.65
N PRO A 347 8.50 7.35 -6.35
CA PRO A 347 7.89 6.14 -5.83
C PRO A 347 6.37 6.31 -5.69
N THR A 348 5.64 6.05 -6.75
CA THR A 348 4.18 6.10 -6.77
C THR A 348 3.60 4.83 -7.40
N ALA A 349 2.37 4.46 -7.00
CA ALA A 349 1.67 3.31 -7.57
C ALA A 349 1.59 3.38 -9.11
N GLN A 350 1.44 4.58 -9.67
CA GLN A 350 1.37 4.79 -11.12
C GLN A 350 2.68 4.38 -11.84
N HIS A 351 3.83 4.73 -11.26
CA HIS A 351 5.13 4.35 -11.81
C HIS A 351 5.40 2.87 -11.55
N GLY A 352 5.25 2.40 -10.31
CA GLY A 352 5.51 1.02 -9.93
C GLY A 352 4.73 -0.01 -10.75
N MET A 353 3.46 0.24 -11.08
CA MET A 353 2.68 -0.65 -11.96
C MET A 353 3.28 -0.79 -13.36
N ARG A 354 3.81 0.30 -13.94
CA ARG A 354 4.36 0.32 -15.29
C ARG A 354 5.78 -0.20 -15.34
N GLU A 355 6.56 0.13 -14.34
CA GLU A 355 7.91 -0.43 -14.13
C GLU A 355 7.81 -1.94 -14.04
N ALA A 356 6.96 -2.47 -13.17
CA ALA A 356 6.80 -3.89 -12.97
C ALA A 356 6.26 -4.62 -14.21
N LEU A 357 5.36 -4.01 -14.96
CA LEU A 357 4.91 -4.54 -16.24
C LEU A 357 6.07 -4.64 -17.23
N MET A 358 6.94 -3.62 -17.31
CA MET A 358 8.11 -3.65 -18.19
C MET A 358 9.17 -4.66 -17.71
N ALA A 359 9.41 -4.74 -16.39
CA ALA A 359 10.30 -5.75 -15.82
C ALA A 359 9.82 -7.18 -16.17
N ALA A 360 8.52 -7.46 -16.04
CA ALA A 360 7.94 -8.75 -16.40
C ALA A 360 8.10 -9.06 -17.90
N LYS A 361 7.91 -8.07 -18.78
CA LYS A 361 8.20 -8.22 -20.22
C LYS A 361 9.67 -8.50 -20.49
N ASN A 362 10.56 -7.84 -19.79
CA ASN A 362 12.00 -8.03 -19.95
C ASN A 362 12.46 -9.39 -19.38
N ILE A 363 11.84 -9.90 -18.32
CA ILE A 363 12.01 -11.28 -17.85
C ILE A 363 11.61 -12.27 -18.96
N GLU A 364 10.43 -12.10 -19.56
CA GLU A 364 9.99 -12.94 -20.68
C GLU A 364 10.98 -12.88 -21.85
N ARG A 365 11.42 -11.68 -22.24
CA ARG A 365 12.37 -11.49 -23.34
C ARG A 365 13.72 -12.16 -23.03
N THR A 366 14.18 -12.08 -21.80
CA THR A 366 15.42 -12.79 -21.37
C THR A 366 15.28 -14.29 -21.53
N ILE A 367 14.16 -14.88 -21.09
CA ILE A 367 13.89 -16.32 -21.21
C ILE A 367 13.80 -16.76 -22.68
N LEU A 368 13.25 -15.88 -23.54
CA LEU A 368 13.11 -16.14 -24.97
C LEU A 368 14.36 -15.75 -25.80
N GLY A 369 15.44 -15.29 -25.18
CA GLY A 369 16.65 -14.84 -25.87
C GLY A 369 16.45 -13.57 -26.74
N GLN A 370 15.44 -12.75 -26.42
CA GLN A 370 15.12 -11.52 -27.14
C GLN A 370 15.80 -10.29 -26.54
N PRO A 371 16.08 -9.23 -27.32
CA PRO A 371 16.66 -7.99 -26.82
C PRO A 371 15.72 -7.29 -25.82
N LEU A 372 16.27 -6.73 -24.74
CA LEU A 372 15.51 -6.02 -23.72
C LEU A 372 14.96 -4.69 -24.24
N GLN A 373 13.89 -4.22 -23.61
CA GLN A 373 13.27 -2.94 -23.92
C GLN A 373 13.46 -1.95 -22.77
N PRO A 374 13.93 -0.71 -23.04
CA PRO A 374 14.10 0.28 -22.00
C PRO A 374 12.75 0.80 -21.49
N PHE A 375 12.68 1.09 -20.20
CA PHE A 375 11.52 1.70 -19.58
C PHE A 375 11.45 3.17 -19.95
N ARG A 376 10.33 3.56 -20.55
CA ARG A 376 10.02 4.94 -20.92
C ARG A 376 8.60 5.26 -20.51
N TYR A 377 8.44 6.23 -19.65
CA TYR A 377 7.11 6.62 -19.20
C TYR A 377 6.99 8.14 -19.04
N ARG A 378 5.82 8.67 -19.31
CA ARG A 378 5.45 10.05 -19.01
C ARG A 378 4.28 10.02 -18.03
N THR A 379 4.43 10.68 -16.90
CA THR A 379 3.37 10.82 -15.90
C THR A 379 2.13 11.42 -16.55
N MET A 380 1.00 10.72 -16.49
CA MET A 380 -0.26 11.17 -17.11
C MET A 380 -0.90 12.29 -16.32
N GLY A 381 -0.81 12.22 -15.00
CA GLY A 381 -1.40 13.20 -14.09
C GLY A 381 -1.41 12.71 -12.66
N MET A 382 -1.78 13.62 -11.77
CA MET A 382 -1.93 13.39 -10.33
C MET A 382 -3.24 14.02 -9.87
N LEU A 383 -3.95 13.36 -8.96
CA LEU A 383 -5.24 13.80 -8.44
C LEU A 383 -5.25 13.59 -6.92
N ALA A 384 -5.85 14.50 -6.18
CA ALA A 384 -6.09 14.38 -4.75
C ALA A 384 -7.52 14.80 -4.42
N SER A 385 -8.17 14.05 -3.52
CA SER A 385 -9.41 14.46 -2.86
C SER A 385 -9.09 15.35 -1.65
N ILE A 386 -9.87 16.39 -1.42
CA ILE A 386 -9.71 17.32 -0.27
C ILE A 386 -10.97 17.29 0.59
N GLY A 387 -11.58 16.12 0.71
CA GLY A 387 -12.88 15.91 1.33
C GLY A 387 -14.03 16.00 0.33
N HIS A 388 -15.28 16.06 0.84
CA HIS A 388 -16.48 15.98 0.03
C HIS A 388 -16.55 17.06 -1.05
N HIS A 389 -16.84 16.64 -2.28
CA HIS A 389 -17.07 17.48 -3.48
C HIS A 389 -15.92 18.42 -3.85
N THR A 390 -14.73 18.22 -3.27
CA THR A 390 -13.57 19.08 -3.52
C THR A 390 -12.34 18.23 -3.82
N GLY A 391 -11.65 18.55 -4.91
CA GLY A 391 -10.40 17.91 -5.29
C GLY A 391 -9.48 18.84 -6.04
N VAL A 392 -8.27 18.37 -6.29
CA VAL A 392 -7.29 19.00 -7.19
C VAL A 392 -6.74 17.95 -8.13
N ALA A 393 -6.51 18.34 -9.37
CA ALA A 393 -5.97 17.45 -10.39
C ALA A 393 -5.03 18.22 -11.32
N SER A 394 -3.94 17.56 -11.70
CA SER A 394 -3.12 17.95 -12.83
C SER A 394 -3.11 16.81 -13.82
N PHE A 395 -3.60 17.01 -15.04
CA PHE A 395 -3.76 15.98 -16.05
C PHE A 395 -3.29 16.50 -17.41
N PHE A 396 -2.27 15.86 -17.99
CA PHE A 396 -1.58 16.30 -19.20
C PHE A 396 -1.16 17.78 -19.24
N GLY A 397 -0.83 18.36 -18.05
CA GLY A 397 -0.44 19.75 -17.90
C GLY A 397 -1.59 20.71 -17.61
N PHE A 398 -2.85 20.29 -17.80
CA PHE A 398 -4.02 21.05 -17.39
C PHE A 398 -4.29 20.88 -15.90
N LYS A 399 -4.67 21.97 -15.24
CA LYS A 399 -4.97 22.02 -13.81
C LYS A 399 -6.47 22.16 -13.59
N PHE A 400 -7.02 21.30 -12.74
CA PHE A 400 -8.44 21.29 -12.36
C PHE A 400 -8.54 21.38 -10.85
N SER A 401 -9.63 21.97 -10.35
CA SER A 401 -9.89 22.07 -8.92
C SER A 401 -11.40 22.04 -8.65
N GLY A 402 -11.80 21.87 -7.38
CA GLY A 402 -13.18 21.82 -6.94
C GLY A 402 -13.89 20.54 -7.36
N PHE A 403 -15.20 20.65 -7.66
CA PHE A 403 -16.08 19.51 -7.98
C PHE A 403 -15.59 18.71 -9.18
N ILE A 404 -15.13 19.37 -10.24
CA ILE A 404 -14.65 18.69 -11.46
C ILE A 404 -13.45 17.79 -11.13
N ALA A 405 -12.49 18.30 -10.36
CA ALA A 405 -11.32 17.52 -9.98
C ALA A 405 -11.67 16.35 -9.04
N TRP A 406 -12.63 16.54 -8.14
CA TRP A 406 -13.15 15.50 -7.27
C TRP A 406 -13.87 14.40 -8.06
N TRP A 407 -14.73 14.77 -9.02
CA TRP A 407 -15.39 13.83 -9.91
C TRP A 407 -14.40 13.05 -10.78
N MET A 408 -13.35 13.74 -11.32
CA MET A 408 -12.25 13.10 -12.04
C MET A 408 -11.52 12.09 -11.14
N TRP A 409 -11.24 12.44 -9.89
CA TRP A 409 -10.59 11.57 -8.91
C TRP A 409 -11.40 10.28 -8.74
N ARG A 410 -12.69 10.37 -8.42
CA ARG A 410 -13.60 9.21 -8.30
C ARG A 410 -13.63 8.36 -9.57
N SER A 411 -13.80 8.97 -10.72
CA SER A 411 -13.87 8.27 -12.02
C SER A 411 -12.58 7.51 -12.34
N VAL A 412 -11.43 8.16 -12.18
CA VAL A 412 -10.11 7.56 -12.47
C VAL A 412 -9.82 6.40 -11.53
N TYR A 413 -10.06 6.56 -10.23
CA TYR A 413 -9.75 5.51 -9.27
C TYR A 413 -10.75 4.35 -9.34
N LEU A 414 -12.04 4.62 -9.61
CA LEU A 414 -13.03 3.59 -9.90
C LEU A 414 -12.61 2.75 -11.13
N ALA A 415 -12.18 3.41 -12.20
CA ALA A 415 -11.70 2.72 -13.41
C ALA A 415 -10.48 1.83 -13.14
N LYS A 416 -9.59 2.23 -12.22
CA LYS A 416 -8.36 1.51 -11.86
C LYS A 416 -8.56 0.33 -10.90
N LEU A 417 -9.70 0.21 -10.22
CA LEU A 417 -9.99 -0.95 -9.38
C LEU A 417 -9.87 -2.24 -10.19
N PRO A 418 -9.17 -3.29 -9.69
CA PRO A 418 -8.84 -4.46 -10.49
C PRO A 418 -10.04 -5.31 -10.93
N ARG A 419 -11.16 -5.30 -10.18
CA ARG A 419 -12.30 -6.20 -10.41
C ARG A 419 -13.59 -5.43 -10.62
N LEU A 420 -14.40 -5.86 -11.61
CA LEU A 420 -15.69 -5.23 -11.94
C LEU A 420 -16.66 -5.22 -10.74
N VAL A 421 -16.74 -6.32 -9.99
CA VAL A 421 -17.61 -6.41 -8.80
C VAL A 421 -17.27 -5.33 -7.77
N LYS A 422 -15.96 -5.02 -7.58
CA LYS A 422 -15.55 -3.96 -6.67
C LYS A 422 -15.89 -2.57 -7.20
N LYS A 423 -15.76 -2.35 -8.51
CA LYS A 423 -16.20 -1.10 -9.15
C LYS A 423 -17.69 -0.84 -8.91
N LEU A 424 -18.51 -1.86 -9.09
CA LEU A 424 -19.97 -1.75 -8.85
C LEU A 424 -20.27 -1.47 -7.37
N ARG A 425 -19.62 -2.15 -6.43
CA ARG A 425 -19.82 -1.92 -5.00
C ARG A 425 -19.44 -0.50 -4.61
N VAL A 426 -18.25 -0.03 -5.00
CA VAL A 426 -17.79 1.34 -4.72
C VAL A 426 -18.73 2.37 -5.33
N MET A 427 -19.18 2.16 -6.57
CA MET A 427 -20.13 3.06 -7.21
C MET A 427 -21.47 3.13 -6.44
N ILE A 428 -21.99 1.98 -5.99
CA ILE A 428 -23.23 1.92 -5.18
C ILE A 428 -22.99 2.60 -3.83
N ALA A 429 -21.89 2.29 -3.12
CA ALA A 429 -21.55 2.89 -1.83
C ALA A 429 -21.50 4.42 -1.94
N TRP A 430 -20.78 4.95 -2.91
CA TRP A 430 -20.73 6.40 -3.16
C TRP A 430 -22.10 7.03 -3.49
N THR A 431 -22.98 6.28 -4.16
CA THR A 431 -24.34 6.76 -4.47
C THR A 431 -25.20 6.79 -3.21
N LEU A 432 -25.10 5.76 -2.37
CA LEU A 432 -25.83 5.71 -1.09
C LEU A 432 -25.34 6.79 -0.12
N ASP A 433 -24.02 7.01 -0.03
CA ASP A 433 -23.44 8.07 0.79
C ASP A 433 -23.93 9.47 0.39
N LEU A 434 -24.13 9.72 -0.91
CA LEU A 434 -24.70 10.98 -1.39
C LEU A 434 -26.18 11.18 -1.00
N LEU A 435 -26.92 10.09 -0.79
CA LEU A 435 -28.36 10.14 -0.53
C LEU A 435 -28.70 10.03 0.97
N PHE A 436 -27.96 9.23 1.72
CA PHE A 436 -28.29 8.84 3.11
C PHE A 436 -27.25 9.27 4.15
N GLY A 437 -26.08 9.76 3.71
CA GLY A 437 -24.96 10.09 4.61
C GLY A 437 -24.17 8.85 5.03
N ARG A 438 -23.23 9.06 5.96
CA ARG A 438 -22.27 8.04 6.39
C ARG A 438 -22.75 7.25 7.59
N ASP A 439 -22.30 6.00 7.66
CA ASP A 439 -22.40 5.20 8.88
C ASP A 439 -21.33 5.65 9.90
N ILE A 440 -21.75 5.77 11.16
CA ILE A 440 -20.93 6.34 12.25
C ILE A 440 -20.50 5.31 13.29
N GLU A 441 -20.82 4.03 13.08
CA GLU A 441 -20.52 2.95 14.01
C GLU A 441 -19.02 2.65 14.11
N GLN A 442 -18.62 2.16 15.27
CA GLN A 442 -17.32 1.51 15.46
C GLN A 442 -17.35 0.12 14.82
N MET A 443 -16.35 -0.20 14.00
CA MET A 443 -16.26 -1.52 13.37
C MET A 443 -15.76 -2.61 14.32
N ILE A 444 -14.91 -2.23 15.26
CA ILE A 444 -14.32 -3.12 16.27
C ILE A 444 -14.30 -2.36 17.59
N THR A 445 -14.93 -2.90 18.62
CA THR A 445 -14.90 -2.29 19.94
C THR A 445 -13.57 -2.64 20.64
N LEU A 446 -13.11 -1.81 21.58
CA LEU A 446 -11.90 -2.10 22.36
C LEU A 446 -12.03 -3.43 23.13
N ARG A 447 -13.23 -3.72 23.63
CA ARG A 447 -13.55 -5.00 24.30
C ARG A 447 -13.31 -6.19 23.39
N ASP A 448 -13.71 -6.11 22.11
CA ASP A 448 -13.53 -7.21 21.15
C ASP A 448 -12.04 -7.46 20.85
N VAL A 449 -11.23 -6.39 20.80
CA VAL A 449 -9.78 -6.50 20.57
C VAL A 449 -9.08 -7.22 21.73
N GLU A 450 -9.42 -6.85 22.96
CA GLU A 450 -8.87 -7.51 24.15
C GLU A 450 -9.25 -8.99 24.20
N GLU A 451 -10.53 -9.31 24.02
CA GLU A 451 -11.02 -10.68 24.03
C GLU A 451 -10.40 -11.54 22.91
N LEU A 452 -10.28 -11.01 21.69
CA LEU A 452 -9.63 -11.69 20.57
C LEU A 452 -8.15 -11.93 20.86
N THR A 453 -7.45 -10.95 21.42
CA THR A 453 -6.02 -11.05 21.76
C THR A 453 -5.79 -12.12 22.83
N GLU A 454 -6.61 -12.16 23.87
CA GLU A 454 -6.54 -13.18 24.91
C GLU A 454 -6.82 -14.59 24.36
N ARG A 455 -7.85 -14.73 23.53
CA ARG A 455 -8.19 -16.01 22.88
C ARG A 455 -7.04 -16.54 22.02
N TRP A 456 -6.47 -15.69 21.18
CA TRP A 456 -5.33 -16.07 20.33
C TRP A 456 -4.09 -16.45 21.16
N THR A 457 -3.80 -15.70 22.22
CA THR A 457 -2.69 -16.00 23.14
C THR A 457 -2.88 -17.37 23.80
N ARG A 458 -4.10 -17.68 24.22
CA ARG A 458 -4.46 -18.97 24.83
C ARG A 458 -4.28 -20.12 23.85
N ILE A 459 -4.84 -20.00 22.64
CA ILE A 459 -4.71 -21.02 21.57
C ILE A 459 -3.24 -21.27 21.24
N ARG A 460 -2.43 -20.22 21.11
CA ARG A 460 -1.00 -20.32 20.81
C ARG A 460 -0.22 -21.03 21.90
N THR A 461 -0.55 -20.75 23.16
CA THR A 461 0.10 -21.37 24.31
C THR A 461 -0.23 -22.87 24.41
N GLU A 462 -1.51 -23.22 24.19
CA GLU A 462 -1.98 -24.59 24.26
C GLU A 462 -1.37 -25.44 23.14
N ARG A 463 -1.28 -24.92 21.92
CA ARG A 463 -0.64 -25.60 20.80
C ARG A 463 0.86 -25.80 20.98
N LYS A 464 1.56 -24.85 21.60
CA LYS A 464 2.97 -25.01 21.97
C LYS A 464 3.17 -26.15 22.99
N ARG A 465 2.24 -26.30 23.95
CA ARG A 465 2.27 -27.41 24.91
C ARG A 465 2.05 -28.75 24.22
N LEU A 466 1.11 -28.85 23.28
CA LEU A 466 0.82 -30.06 22.52
C LEU A 466 1.98 -30.47 21.59
N ASN A 467 2.70 -29.53 21.03
CA ASN A 467 3.85 -29.80 20.15
C ASN A 467 5.13 -30.14 20.95
N ALA A 468 5.18 -29.86 22.26
CA ALA A 468 6.30 -30.17 23.15
C ALA A 468 6.13 -31.47 23.94
N ALA A 469 4.94 -32.07 23.87
CA ALA A 469 4.61 -33.39 24.42
C ALA A 469 4.65 -34.46 23.32
#